data_82771011d328cb3b0749cf604deca04b
#
_entry.id   82771011d328cb3b0749cf604deca04b
#
_cell.length_a   1.000
_cell.length_b   1.000
_cell.length_c   1.000
_cell.angle_alpha   90.00
_cell.angle_beta   90.00
_cell.angle_gamma   90.00
#
_symmetry.space_group_name_H-M   'P 1'
#
loop_
_entity.id
_entity.type
_entity.pdbx_description
1 polymer ?
#
loop_
_entity_poly.entity_id
_entity_poly.type
_entity_poly.pdbx_seq_one_letter_code
_entity_poly.pdbx_strand_id
1 'polypeptide(L)'
;MSVILDEVYQMLVKELNDVPDENIFKYTIDEGFHEQTNDPIIRIVQLPSSPDQYADDTQISHVYDIQIDIFWSQKEPFFIGELIKMLMRMKSFKQTYEEPLYDEETRTFRSIRRYTGAFILEEEL
;
A
#
# COMPACT_ATOMS: atom_id res chain seq x y z
N MET A 1 -10.92 -11.66 3.08
CA MET A 1 -10.23 -10.51 2.50
C MET A 1 -10.43 -9.29 3.38
N SER A 2 -9.43 -8.46 3.51
CA SER A 2 -9.48 -7.32 4.40
C SER A 2 -10.27 -6.17 3.80
N VAL A 3 -11.21 -5.63 4.56
CA VAL A 3 -11.95 -4.43 4.16
C VAL A 3 -10.98 -3.24 4.04
N ILE A 4 -10.01 -3.16 4.95
CA ILE A 4 -9.02 -2.07 4.94
C ILE A 4 -8.17 -2.12 3.66
N LEU A 5 -7.73 -3.32 3.27
CA LEU A 5 -6.93 -3.46 2.04
C LEU A 5 -7.74 -3.01 0.83
N ASP A 6 -9.00 -3.40 0.75
CA ASP A 6 -9.86 -3.00 -0.36
C ASP A 6 -10.10 -1.49 -0.37
N GLU A 7 -10.26 -0.87 0.80
CA GLU A 7 -10.42 0.58 0.88
C GLU A 7 -9.18 1.31 0.39
N VAL A 8 -7.99 0.83 0.76
CA VAL A 8 -6.74 1.41 0.29
C VAL A 8 -6.63 1.24 -1.22
N TYR A 9 -6.93 0.05 -1.72
CA TYR A 9 -6.89 -0.23 -3.15
C TYR A 9 -7.81 0.72 -3.92
N GLN A 10 -9.06 0.84 -3.50
CA GLN A 10 -10.02 1.72 -4.17
C GLN A 10 -9.59 3.18 -4.13
N MET A 11 -9.02 3.61 -3.02
CA MET A 11 -8.50 4.97 -2.90
C MET A 11 -7.39 5.23 -3.91
N LEU A 12 -6.45 4.29 -4.03
CA LEU A 12 -5.33 4.47 -4.96
C LEU A 12 -5.80 4.44 -6.41
N VAL A 13 -6.73 3.54 -6.75
CA VAL A 13 -7.30 3.48 -8.10
C VAL A 13 -7.97 4.80 -8.45
N LYS A 14 -8.69 5.39 -7.50
CA LYS A 14 -9.43 6.62 -7.74
C LYS A 14 -8.51 7.83 -7.85
N GLU A 15 -7.48 7.90 -7.00
CA GLU A 15 -6.68 9.12 -6.84
C GLU A 15 -5.38 9.15 -7.65
N LEU A 16 -4.85 7.99 -8.04
CA LEU A 16 -3.60 7.94 -8.80
C LEU A 16 -3.90 7.99 -10.29
N ASN A 17 -4.15 9.20 -10.79
CA ASN A 17 -4.55 9.39 -12.18
C ASN A 17 -3.44 9.08 -13.18
N ASP A 18 -2.17 9.15 -12.74
CA ASP A 18 -1.03 8.89 -13.61
C ASP A 18 -0.65 7.42 -13.68
N VAL A 19 -1.35 6.57 -12.93
CA VAL A 19 -1.10 5.13 -12.93
C VAL A 19 -2.36 4.45 -13.48
N PRO A 20 -2.24 3.67 -14.57
CA PRO A 20 -3.38 2.92 -15.06
C PRO A 20 -3.95 1.98 -14.00
N ASP A 21 -5.26 1.83 -13.95
CA ASP A 21 -5.90 0.97 -12.94
C ASP A 21 -5.38 -0.46 -13.01
N GLU A 22 -5.09 -0.96 -14.22
CA GLU A 22 -4.57 -2.31 -14.40
C GLU A 22 -3.15 -2.48 -13.87
N ASN A 23 -2.47 -1.39 -13.51
CA ASN A 23 -1.13 -1.43 -12.94
C ASN A 23 -1.14 -1.45 -11.41
N ILE A 24 -2.32 -1.48 -10.79
CA ILE A 24 -2.44 -1.51 -9.34
C ILE A 24 -2.93 -2.90 -8.92
N PHE A 25 -2.09 -3.61 -8.16
CA PHE A 25 -2.32 -5.01 -7.80
C PHE A 25 -2.44 -5.18 -6.29
N LYS A 26 -3.21 -6.19 -5.89
CA LYS A 26 -3.25 -6.66 -4.51
C LYS A 26 -2.47 -7.98 -4.44
N TYR A 27 -1.47 -8.03 -3.55
CA TYR A 27 -0.60 -9.17 -3.25
C TYR A 27 0.35 -9.57 -4.37
N THR A 28 -0.14 -9.94 -5.54
CA THR A 28 0.72 -10.47 -6.59
C THR A 28 0.57 -9.67 -7.88
N ILE A 29 1.66 -9.55 -8.60
CA ILE A 29 1.68 -8.94 -9.93
C ILE A 29 1.72 -10.09 -10.93
N ASP A 30 0.90 -9.99 -11.98
CA ASP A 30 0.85 -11.03 -12.99
C ASP A 30 2.22 -11.27 -13.60
N GLU A 31 2.56 -12.53 -13.84
CA GLU A 31 3.84 -12.90 -14.40
C GLU A 31 4.07 -12.21 -15.74
N GLY A 32 5.25 -11.62 -15.90
CA GLY A 32 5.61 -10.92 -17.12
C GLY A 32 5.01 -9.52 -17.27
N PHE A 33 4.21 -9.08 -16.33
CA PHE A 33 3.55 -7.77 -16.46
C PHE A 33 4.55 -6.62 -16.52
N HIS A 34 5.68 -6.73 -15.82
CA HIS A 34 6.71 -5.69 -15.83
C HIS A 34 7.27 -5.43 -17.24
N GLU A 35 7.21 -6.42 -18.11
CA GLU A 35 7.69 -6.29 -19.47
C GLU A 35 6.67 -5.66 -20.40
N GLN A 36 5.42 -5.54 -19.95
CA GLN A 36 4.33 -5.07 -20.79
C GLN A 36 4.04 -3.59 -20.67
N THR A 37 4.63 -2.93 -19.70
CA THR A 37 4.35 -1.53 -19.47
C THR A 37 5.60 -0.78 -19.03
N ASN A 38 5.68 0.49 -19.43
CA ASN A 38 6.70 1.41 -18.92
C ASN A 38 6.16 2.30 -17.80
N ASP A 39 4.88 2.19 -17.54
CA ASP A 39 4.24 2.97 -16.47
C ASP A 39 4.54 2.35 -15.11
N PRO A 40 4.50 3.13 -14.05
CA PRO A 40 4.69 2.59 -12.70
C PRO A 40 3.68 1.50 -12.37
N ILE A 41 4.11 0.52 -11.60
CA ILE A 41 3.26 -0.57 -11.13
C ILE A 41 3.21 -0.47 -9.60
N ILE A 42 2.04 -0.65 -9.04
CA ILE A 42 1.84 -0.57 -7.60
C ILE A 42 1.28 -1.89 -7.08
N ARG A 43 1.89 -2.39 -6.00
CA ARG A 43 1.39 -3.58 -5.33
C ARG A 43 1.10 -3.26 -3.88
N ILE A 44 -0.08 -3.64 -3.44
CA ILE A 44 -0.54 -3.40 -2.08
C ILE A 44 -0.65 -4.74 -1.36
N VAL A 45 -0.03 -4.83 -0.19
CA VAL A 45 -0.04 -6.05 0.62
C VAL A 45 -0.38 -5.67 2.05
N GLN A 46 -1.30 -6.41 2.65
CA GLN A 46 -1.53 -6.30 4.08
C GLN A 46 -0.58 -7.25 4.78
N LEU A 47 0.22 -6.72 5.70
CA LEU A 47 1.14 -7.51 6.48
C LEU A 47 0.42 -8.11 7.69
N PRO A 48 0.97 -9.19 8.28
CA PRO A 48 0.41 -9.70 9.52
C PRO A 48 0.42 -8.63 10.59
N SER A 49 -0.72 -8.45 11.24
CA SER A 49 -0.83 -7.45 12.28
C SER A 49 -0.34 -8.02 13.62
N SER A 50 0.20 -7.11 14.44
CA SER A 50 0.55 -7.46 15.80
C SER A 50 -0.71 -7.69 16.63
N PRO A 51 -0.63 -8.48 17.73
CA PRO A 51 -1.74 -8.62 18.63
C PRO A 51 -2.21 -7.25 19.11
N ASP A 52 -3.50 -7.10 19.20
CA ASP A 52 -4.09 -5.83 19.52
C ASP A 52 -3.84 -5.41 20.94
N GLN A 53 -3.78 -4.12 21.12
CA GLN A 53 -3.82 -3.57 22.44
C GLN A 53 -5.28 -3.38 22.85
N TYR A 54 -5.60 -3.94 23.98
CA TYR A 54 -6.94 -3.78 24.53
C TYR A 54 -6.99 -2.49 25.32
N ALA A 55 -7.84 -1.60 24.87
CA ALA A 55 -8.18 -0.44 25.69
C ALA A 55 -9.46 -0.80 26.42
N ASP A 56 -9.35 -1.08 27.68
CA ASP A 56 -10.48 -1.25 28.62
C ASP A 56 -11.82 -1.66 28.03
N ASP A 57 -12.20 -2.84 28.24
CA ASP A 57 -13.56 -3.35 28.25
C ASP A 57 -14.39 -3.28 26.97
N THR A 58 -14.41 -2.17 26.26
CA THR A 58 -15.39 -1.99 25.19
C THR A 58 -14.80 -1.58 23.85
N GLN A 59 -13.55 -1.21 23.84
CA GLN A 59 -12.91 -0.79 22.60
C GLN A 59 -11.68 -1.62 22.33
N ILE A 60 -11.65 -2.21 21.17
CA ILE A 60 -10.50 -2.97 20.70
C ILE A 60 -9.80 -2.13 19.65
N SER A 61 -8.53 -1.80 19.93
CA SER A 61 -7.70 -1.14 18.95
C SER A 61 -7.08 -2.21 18.05
N HIS A 62 -7.27 -2.06 16.76
CA HIS A 62 -6.68 -2.98 15.78
C HIS A 62 -5.64 -2.24 14.96
N VAL A 63 -4.44 -2.79 14.90
CA VAL A 63 -3.33 -2.21 14.15
C VAL A 63 -3.24 -2.91 12.80
N TYR A 64 -3.28 -2.12 11.73
CA TYR A 64 -3.10 -2.62 10.37
C TYR A 64 -1.78 -2.13 9.82
N ASP A 65 -1.04 -3.06 9.24
CA ASP A 65 0.21 -2.74 8.56
C ASP A 65 0.02 -3.03 7.07
N ILE A 66 0.21 -2.00 6.27
CA ILE A 66 0.05 -2.10 4.81
C ILE A 66 1.39 -1.80 4.17
N GLN A 67 1.81 -2.64 3.25
CA GLN A 67 2.99 -2.38 2.45
C GLN A 67 2.57 -2.01 1.04
N ILE A 68 3.11 -0.92 0.54
CA ILE A 68 2.86 -0.48 -0.82
C ILE A 68 4.20 -0.43 -1.53
N ASP A 69 4.33 -1.23 -2.58
CA ASP A 69 5.52 -1.28 -3.42
C ASP A 69 5.25 -0.49 -4.70
N ILE A 70 6.19 0.37 -5.06
CA ILE A 70 6.14 1.10 -6.32
C ILE A 70 7.28 0.61 -7.18
N PHE A 71 6.96 0.13 -8.39
CA PHE A 71 7.97 -0.34 -9.34
C PHE A 71 8.02 0.62 -10.53
N TRP A 72 9.24 0.90 -11.02
CA TRP A 72 9.42 1.70 -12.23
C TRP A 72 10.68 1.24 -12.95
N SER A 73 10.71 1.43 -14.27
CA SER A 73 11.84 0.98 -15.06
C SER A 73 12.74 2.11 -15.56
N GLN A 74 12.22 3.30 -15.65
CA GLN A 74 12.97 4.42 -16.23
C GLN A 74 13.13 5.58 -15.27
N LYS A 75 12.07 6.35 -15.07
CA LYS A 75 12.13 7.54 -14.25
C LYS A 75 11.39 7.32 -12.93
N GLU A 76 12.03 7.68 -11.82
CA GLU A 76 11.39 7.56 -10.51
C GLU A 76 10.12 8.40 -10.45
N PRO A 77 8.99 7.80 -10.10
CA PRO A 77 7.72 8.52 -9.99
C PRO A 77 7.60 9.19 -8.63
N PHE A 78 8.42 10.23 -8.42
CA PHE A 78 8.49 10.90 -7.13
C PHE A 78 7.13 11.38 -6.63
N PHE A 79 6.36 12.01 -7.52
CA PHE A 79 5.05 12.53 -7.11
C PHE A 79 4.08 11.43 -6.68
N ILE A 80 4.18 10.27 -7.30
CA ILE A 80 3.30 9.15 -6.95
C ILE A 80 3.58 8.72 -5.51
N GLY A 81 4.85 8.60 -5.15
CA GLY A 81 5.22 8.22 -3.78
C GLY A 81 4.73 9.23 -2.74
N GLU A 82 4.89 10.51 -3.03
CA GLU A 82 4.46 11.56 -2.11
C GLU A 82 2.94 11.63 -2.02
N LEU A 83 2.26 11.42 -3.13
CA LEU A 83 0.80 11.40 -3.14
C LEU A 83 0.27 10.21 -2.32
N ILE A 84 0.87 9.04 -2.48
CA ILE A 84 0.48 7.86 -1.71
C ILE A 84 0.66 8.14 -0.21
N LYS A 85 1.77 8.73 0.17
CA LYS A 85 2.04 9.07 1.57
C LYS A 85 0.96 9.99 2.13
N MET A 86 0.58 11.00 1.37
CA MET A 86 -0.47 11.94 1.76
C MET A 86 -1.83 11.25 1.88
N LEU A 87 -2.18 10.43 0.88
CA LEU A 87 -3.46 9.72 0.87
C LEU A 87 -3.57 8.75 2.05
N MET A 88 -2.48 8.05 2.34
CA MET A 88 -2.45 7.12 3.48
C MET A 88 -2.62 7.89 4.79
N ARG A 89 -1.98 9.05 4.91
CA ARG A 89 -2.16 9.89 6.09
C ARG A 89 -3.61 10.33 6.27
N MET A 90 -4.28 10.65 5.16
CA MET A 90 -5.69 11.03 5.22
C MET A 90 -6.58 9.89 5.70
N LYS A 91 -6.13 8.64 5.53
CA LYS A 91 -6.82 7.46 6.06
C LYS A 91 -6.28 7.05 7.42
N SER A 92 -5.55 7.92 8.09
CA SER A 92 -4.99 7.68 9.43
C SER A 92 -3.87 6.64 9.46
N PHE A 93 -3.18 6.47 8.35
CA PHE A 93 -1.98 5.64 8.29
C PHE A 93 -0.74 6.53 8.34
N LYS A 94 0.25 6.08 9.09
CA LYS A 94 1.54 6.75 9.19
C LYS A 94 2.59 5.92 8.48
N GLN A 95 3.42 6.56 7.67
CA GLN A 95 4.53 5.86 7.03
C GLN A 95 5.61 5.56 8.05
N THR A 96 5.98 4.29 8.16
CA THR A 96 6.94 3.81 9.15
C THR A 96 8.23 3.31 8.51
N TYR A 97 8.24 3.12 7.19
CA TYR A 97 9.39 2.52 6.53
C TYR A 97 9.40 2.90 5.05
N GLU A 98 10.59 3.11 4.53
CA GLU A 98 10.79 3.33 3.10
C GLU A 98 12.17 2.81 2.73
N GLU A 99 12.24 1.98 1.69
CA GLU A 99 13.50 1.43 1.20
C GLU A 99 13.50 1.37 -0.32
N PRO A 100 14.48 2.01 -0.98
CA PRO A 100 14.64 1.86 -2.42
C PRO A 100 15.49 0.61 -2.72
N LEU A 101 15.08 -0.14 -3.73
CA LEU A 101 15.77 -1.34 -4.17
C LEU A 101 15.80 -1.41 -5.69
N TYR A 102 16.69 -2.22 -6.21
CA TYR A 102 16.67 -2.61 -7.62
C TYR A 102 16.42 -4.10 -7.69
N ASP A 103 15.40 -4.49 -8.46
CA ASP A 103 15.03 -5.89 -8.64
C ASP A 103 15.62 -6.40 -9.95
N GLU A 104 16.59 -7.31 -9.85
CA GLU A 104 17.27 -7.85 -11.00
C GLU A 104 16.38 -8.78 -11.85
N GLU A 105 15.43 -9.46 -11.21
CA GLU A 105 14.54 -10.37 -11.94
C GLU A 105 13.64 -9.62 -12.91
N THR A 106 13.06 -8.53 -12.45
CA THR A 106 12.14 -7.73 -13.27
C THR A 106 12.86 -6.59 -13.99
N ARG A 107 14.11 -6.31 -13.61
CA ARG A 107 14.90 -5.19 -14.10
C ARG A 107 14.22 -3.86 -13.86
N THR A 108 13.61 -3.74 -12.69
CA THR A 108 12.93 -2.52 -12.29
C THR A 108 13.46 -2.01 -10.97
N PHE A 109 13.36 -0.72 -10.78
CA PHE A 109 13.55 -0.13 -9.46
C PHE A 109 12.30 -0.36 -8.64
N ARG A 110 12.46 -0.40 -7.33
CA ARG A 110 11.37 -0.67 -6.43
C ARG A 110 11.50 0.20 -5.19
N SER A 111 10.42 0.80 -4.78
CA SER A 111 10.34 1.49 -3.49
C SER A 111 9.38 0.72 -2.60
N ILE A 112 9.88 0.21 -1.48
CA ILE A 112 9.06 -0.49 -0.50
C ILE A 112 8.66 0.53 0.55
N ARG A 113 7.36 0.68 0.77
CA ARG A 113 6.83 1.63 1.74
C ARG A 113 5.87 0.92 2.65
N ARG A 114 6.01 1.14 3.96
CA ARG A 114 5.12 0.54 4.95
C ARG A 114 4.38 1.62 5.70
N TYR A 115 3.13 1.33 5.98
CA TYR A 115 2.22 2.25 6.65
C TYR A 115 1.51 1.52 7.77
N THR A 116 1.40 2.18 8.91
CA THR A 116 0.74 1.61 10.09
C THR A 116 -0.39 2.50 10.51
N GLY A 117 -1.55 1.90 10.74
CA GLY A 117 -2.71 2.62 11.24
C GLY A 117 -3.39 1.83 12.34
N ALA A 118 -3.80 2.54 13.38
CA ALA A 118 -4.54 1.94 14.49
C ALA A 118 -5.98 2.43 14.43
N PHE A 119 -6.91 1.50 14.50
CA PHE A 119 -8.32 1.81 14.42
C PHE A 119 -9.05 1.20 15.61
N ILE A 120 -9.96 1.97 16.18
CA ILE A 120 -10.79 1.49 17.27
C ILE A 120 -12.01 0.83 16.66
N LEU A 121 -12.20 -0.45 16.98
CA LEU A 121 -13.36 -1.18 16.54
C LEU A 121 -14.44 -1.06 17.61
N GLU A 122 -15.57 -0.49 17.23
CA GLU A 122 -16.73 -0.45 18.10
C GLU A 122 -17.58 -1.67 17.80
N GLU A 123 -17.94 -2.39 18.86
CA GLU A 123 -18.90 -3.45 18.70
C GLU A 123 -20.28 -2.84 18.50
N GLU A 124 -20.86 -3.12 17.36
CA GLU A 124 -22.26 -2.81 17.14
C GLU A 124 -23.09 -3.99 17.64
N LEU A 125 -23.87 -3.70 18.61
CA LEU A 125 -24.79 -4.69 19.15
C LEU A 125 -26.12 -4.64 18.44
#